data_96b2a9b63ce2c46ef24465cfe049d75e
#
_entry.id   96b2a9b63ce2c46ef24465cfe049d75e
#
_cell.length_a   1.000
_cell.length_b   1.000
_cell.length_c   1.000
_cell.angle_alpha   90.00
_cell.angle_beta   90.00
_cell.angle_gamma   90.00
#
_symmetry.space_group_name_H-M   'P 1'
#
loop_
_entity.id
_entity.type
_entity.pdbx_description
1 polymer ?
#
loop_
_entity_poly.entity_id
_entity_poly.type
_entity_poly.pdbx_seq_one_letter_code
_entity_poly.pdbx_strand_id
1 'polypeptide(L)'
;MPNLNQFIALGDSLTEGLSDKYPDGSYRGWADRVADEMSKQDSDFRYANLAVRGKLIEQVVADQLQVALPWMQQAQTLVTFHAGANNVLRPKFEPEQVFETYKNAVAQILDTGAKLLLFTVREV
;
A
#
# COMPACT_ATOMS: atom_id res chain seq x y z
N MET A 1 20.83 -7.35 5.65
CA MET A 1 19.57 -6.88 5.05
C MET A 1 19.87 -6.09 3.79
N PRO A 2 19.23 -6.38 2.68
CA PRO A 2 19.36 -5.49 1.55
C PRO A 2 18.87 -4.09 1.95
N ASN A 3 19.57 -3.07 1.52
CA ASN A 3 19.15 -1.70 1.77
C ASN A 3 17.95 -1.36 0.89
N LEU A 4 16.79 -1.26 1.52
CA LEU A 4 15.59 -0.82 0.82
C LEU A 4 15.69 0.69 0.60
N ASN A 5 15.59 1.12 -0.64
CA ASN A 5 15.71 2.52 -1.00
C ASN A 5 14.46 3.10 -1.66
N GLN A 6 13.37 2.34 -1.67
CA GLN A 6 12.09 2.79 -2.14
C GLN A 6 10.97 2.16 -1.30
N PHE A 7 9.95 2.95 -0.98
CA PHE A 7 8.75 2.48 -0.30
C PHE A 7 7.52 2.90 -1.09
N ILE A 8 6.68 1.92 -1.44
CA ILE A 8 5.42 2.14 -2.14
C ILE A 8 4.29 1.61 -1.27
N ALA A 9 3.35 2.49 -0.91
CA ALA A 9 2.21 2.14 -0.10
C ALA A 9 0.94 2.16 -0.95
N LEU A 10 0.21 1.04 -0.95
CA LEU A 10 -1.02 0.87 -1.70
C LEU A 10 -2.16 0.55 -0.75
N GLY A 11 -3.32 1.13 -0.98
CA GLY A 11 -4.46 0.83 -0.14
C GLY A 11 -5.53 1.92 -0.12
N ASP A 12 -6.18 2.04 1.04
CA ASP A 12 -7.31 2.93 1.26
C ASP A 12 -7.03 3.93 2.38
N SER A 13 -8.06 4.34 3.12
CA SER A 13 -7.96 5.43 4.10
C SER A 13 -6.93 5.19 5.21
N LEU A 14 -6.75 3.95 5.67
CA LEU A 14 -5.77 3.66 6.73
C LEU A 14 -4.34 3.96 6.27
N THR A 15 -4.04 3.64 5.04
CA THR A 15 -2.71 3.88 4.45
C THR A 15 -2.57 5.33 3.99
N GLU A 16 -3.65 5.96 3.54
CA GLU A 16 -3.64 7.37 3.17
C GLU A 16 -3.33 8.29 4.36
N GLY A 17 -3.72 7.89 5.57
CA GLY A 17 -3.45 8.65 6.78
C GLY A 17 -4.53 9.65 7.15
N LEU A 18 -5.77 9.36 6.83
CA LEU A 18 -6.91 10.28 6.93
C LEU A 18 -7.10 10.90 8.32
N SER A 19 -6.76 10.17 9.39
CA SER A 19 -6.97 10.60 10.77
C SER A 19 -5.74 11.23 11.42
N ASP A 20 -4.62 11.29 10.73
CA ASP A 20 -3.35 11.80 11.27
C ASP A 20 -2.85 12.92 10.37
N LYS A 21 -2.56 14.08 10.95
CA LYS A 21 -2.23 15.27 10.16
C LYS A 21 -0.89 15.86 10.59
N TYR A 22 -0.16 16.40 9.60
CA TYR A 22 0.94 17.30 9.86
C TYR A 22 0.41 18.66 10.40
N PRO A 23 1.28 19.47 11.02
CA PRO A 23 0.86 20.78 11.52
C PRO A 23 0.27 21.70 10.45
N ASP A 24 0.61 21.50 9.18
CA ASP A 24 0.08 22.30 8.07
C ASP A 24 -1.31 21.83 7.60
N GLY A 25 -1.87 20.79 8.23
CA GLY A 25 -3.18 20.27 7.89
C GLY A 25 -3.18 19.12 6.87
N SER A 26 -2.06 18.82 6.25
CA SER A 26 -1.96 17.65 5.36
C SER A 26 -1.94 16.35 6.16
N TYR A 27 -2.29 15.24 5.50
CA TYR A 27 -2.36 13.95 6.18
C TYR A 27 -0.98 13.33 6.36
N ARG A 28 -0.78 12.73 7.55
CA ARG A 28 0.47 12.08 7.92
C ARG A 28 0.13 10.73 8.56
N GLY A 29 -0.09 9.71 7.75
CA GLY A 29 -0.38 8.38 8.27
C GLY A 29 0.87 7.62 8.68
N TRP A 30 0.66 6.34 9.07
CA TRP A 30 1.75 5.45 9.45
C TRP A 30 2.76 5.27 8.30
N ALA A 31 2.29 5.27 7.05
CA ALA A 31 3.16 5.09 5.90
C ALA A 31 4.16 6.25 5.76
N ASP A 32 3.68 7.48 5.95
CA ASP A 32 4.54 8.65 5.92
C ASP A 32 5.60 8.60 7.03
N ARG A 33 5.21 8.12 8.21
CA ARG A 33 6.14 7.98 9.34
C ARG A 33 7.22 6.94 9.06
N VAL A 34 6.84 5.82 8.44
CA VAL A 34 7.82 4.79 8.04
C VAL A 34 8.75 5.35 6.97
N ALA A 35 8.21 6.06 5.98
CA ALA A 35 9.01 6.67 4.93
C ALA A 35 10.03 7.68 5.50
N ASP A 36 9.60 8.51 6.46
CA ASP A 36 10.49 9.45 7.11
C ASP A 36 11.68 8.75 7.76
N GLU A 37 11.45 7.64 8.47
CA GLU A 37 12.52 6.88 9.09
C GLU A 37 13.46 6.24 8.06
N MET A 38 12.90 5.67 6.99
CA MET A 38 13.71 5.05 5.95
C MET A 38 14.57 6.08 5.21
N SER A 39 14.03 7.28 4.99
CA SER A 39 14.74 8.33 4.26
C SER A 39 15.97 8.85 4.99
N LYS A 40 16.03 8.68 6.30
CA LYS A 40 17.18 9.12 7.10
C LYS A 40 18.47 8.36 6.79
N GLN A 41 18.33 7.16 6.21
CA GLN A 41 19.47 6.28 5.93
C GLN A 41 19.95 6.38 4.47
N ASP A 42 19.19 7.04 3.60
CA ASP A 42 19.51 7.11 2.17
C ASP A 42 18.95 8.41 1.61
N SER A 43 19.85 9.30 1.13
CA SER A 43 19.46 10.58 0.55
C SER A 43 18.70 10.42 -0.77
N ASP A 44 18.85 9.28 -1.44
CA ASP A 44 18.18 9.00 -2.71
C ASP A 44 16.90 8.17 -2.52
N PHE A 45 16.44 8.05 -1.28
CA PHE A 45 15.24 7.29 -0.92
C PHE A 45 14.01 7.83 -1.66
N ARG A 46 13.21 6.90 -2.19
CA ARG A 46 11.98 7.23 -2.92
C ARG A 46 10.76 6.71 -2.15
N TYR A 47 9.72 7.53 -2.12
CA TYR A 47 8.47 7.18 -1.46
C TYR A 47 7.27 7.57 -2.32
N ALA A 48 6.33 6.66 -2.46
CA ALA A 48 5.06 6.93 -3.11
C ALA A 48 3.93 6.28 -2.30
N ASN A 49 2.98 7.10 -1.85
CA ASN A 49 1.76 6.64 -1.21
C ASN A 49 0.61 6.88 -2.18
N LEU A 50 0.12 5.81 -2.80
CA LEU A 50 -0.97 5.88 -3.78
C LEU A 50 -2.33 5.61 -3.16
N ALA A 51 -2.38 5.37 -1.85
CA ALA A 51 -3.61 5.03 -1.16
C ALA A 51 -4.64 6.15 -1.21
N VAL A 52 -5.89 5.78 -1.45
CA VAL A 52 -7.01 6.71 -1.55
C VAL A 52 -8.19 6.16 -0.74
N ARG A 53 -8.80 7.03 0.05
CA ARG A 53 -9.95 6.68 0.89
C ARG A 53 -11.11 6.12 0.06
N GLY A 54 -11.85 5.17 0.65
CA GLY A 54 -13.07 4.64 0.07
C GLY A 54 -12.87 3.66 -1.07
N LYS A 55 -11.63 3.35 -1.47
CA LYS A 55 -11.37 2.46 -2.59
C LYS A 55 -11.66 1.01 -2.25
N LEU A 56 -12.27 0.31 -3.20
CA LEU A 56 -12.42 -1.14 -3.18
C LEU A 56 -11.14 -1.78 -3.71
N ILE A 57 -10.94 -3.07 -3.39
CA ILE A 57 -9.72 -3.75 -3.80
C ILE A 57 -9.53 -3.74 -5.33
N GLU A 58 -10.61 -3.87 -6.10
CA GLU A 58 -10.52 -3.84 -7.56
C GLU A 58 -9.98 -2.49 -8.05
N GLN A 59 -10.38 -1.41 -7.39
CA GLN A 59 -9.92 -0.07 -7.71
C GLN A 59 -8.46 0.14 -7.31
N VAL A 60 -8.06 -0.39 -6.16
CA VAL A 60 -6.65 -0.34 -5.73
C VAL A 60 -5.78 -1.07 -6.75
N VAL A 61 -6.21 -2.24 -7.21
CA VAL A 61 -5.46 -3.01 -8.21
C VAL A 61 -5.39 -2.27 -9.54
N ALA A 62 -6.51 -1.70 -10.00
CA ALA A 62 -6.55 -1.04 -11.30
C ALA A 62 -5.84 0.33 -11.32
N ASP A 63 -6.03 1.13 -10.25
CA ASP A 63 -5.62 2.52 -10.24
C ASP A 63 -4.26 2.74 -9.56
N GLN A 64 -3.87 1.87 -8.66
CA GLN A 64 -2.64 2.02 -7.87
C GLN A 64 -1.59 0.98 -8.24
N LEU A 65 -1.95 -0.31 -8.16
CA LEU A 65 -0.99 -1.38 -8.39
C LEU A 65 -0.43 -1.34 -9.81
N GLN A 66 -1.28 -1.22 -10.82
CA GLN A 66 -0.84 -1.23 -12.21
C GLN A 66 0.10 -0.06 -12.51
N VAL A 67 -0.15 1.08 -11.91
CA VAL A 67 0.74 2.25 -12.05
C VAL A 67 2.09 2.01 -11.38
N ALA A 68 2.09 1.37 -10.21
CA ALA A 68 3.29 1.20 -9.40
C ALA A 68 4.18 0.03 -9.82
N LEU A 69 3.63 -0.99 -10.48
CA LEU A 69 4.40 -2.19 -10.84
C LEU A 69 5.73 -1.91 -11.55
N PRO A 70 5.78 -1.03 -12.56
CA PRO A 70 7.06 -0.71 -13.21
C PRO A 70 8.09 -0.11 -12.26
N TRP A 71 7.64 0.66 -11.25
CA TRP A 71 8.56 1.29 -10.29
C TRP A 71 9.21 0.27 -9.36
N MET A 72 8.51 -0.83 -9.07
CA MET A 72 8.99 -1.85 -8.13
C MET A 72 10.23 -2.56 -8.63
N GLN A 73 10.50 -2.54 -9.92
CA GLN A 73 11.67 -3.18 -10.53
C GLN A 73 12.86 -2.24 -10.64
N GLN A 74 12.68 -0.94 -10.37
CA GLN A 74 13.70 0.08 -10.59
C GLN A 74 14.60 0.29 -9.37
N ALA A 75 14.23 -0.25 -8.22
CA ALA A 75 14.93 -0.02 -6.96
C ALA A 75 14.67 -1.18 -5.99
N GLN A 76 15.44 -1.25 -4.91
CA GLN A 76 15.17 -2.18 -3.81
C GLN A 76 13.93 -1.67 -3.06
N THR A 77 12.79 -2.29 -3.32
CA THR A 77 11.49 -1.74 -2.95
C THR A 77 10.81 -2.53 -1.84
N LEU A 78 10.31 -1.81 -0.84
CA LEU A 78 9.32 -2.30 0.10
C LEU A 78 7.95 -1.86 -0.39
N VAL A 79 7.00 -2.80 -0.46
CA VAL A 79 5.62 -2.52 -0.83
C VAL A 79 4.73 -2.91 0.34
N THR A 80 3.79 -2.04 0.71
CA THR A 80 2.68 -2.39 1.59
C THR A 80 1.40 -2.39 0.79
N PHE A 81 0.55 -3.39 1.03
CA PHE A 81 -0.72 -3.55 0.33
C PHE A 81 -1.79 -3.88 1.35
N HIS A 82 -2.72 -2.96 1.55
CA HIS A 82 -3.81 -3.12 2.51
C HIS A 82 -5.11 -2.66 1.86
N ALA A 83 -5.89 -3.60 1.36
CA ALA A 83 -7.13 -3.33 0.64
C ALA A 83 -8.14 -4.43 0.92
N GLY A 84 -9.41 -4.13 0.67
CA GLY A 84 -10.52 -5.10 0.83
C GLY A 84 -11.47 -4.76 1.96
N ALA A 85 -11.08 -3.93 2.93
CA ALA A 85 -11.96 -3.58 4.05
C ALA A 85 -13.23 -2.88 3.57
N ASN A 86 -13.12 -2.00 2.59
CA ASN A 86 -14.28 -1.30 2.04
C ASN A 86 -15.22 -2.25 1.29
N ASN A 87 -14.69 -3.33 0.72
CA ASN A 87 -15.51 -4.35 0.06
C ASN A 87 -16.44 -5.06 1.05
N VAL A 88 -15.94 -5.34 2.26
CA VAL A 88 -16.72 -6.01 3.31
C VAL A 88 -17.97 -5.21 3.67
N LEU A 89 -17.91 -3.89 3.55
CA LEU A 89 -19.02 -3.00 3.90
C LEU A 89 -20.07 -2.87 2.80
N ARG A 90 -19.85 -3.48 1.64
CA ARG A 90 -20.80 -3.39 0.52
C ARG A 90 -21.90 -4.45 0.62
N PRO A 91 -23.16 -4.13 0.18
CA PRO A 91 -24.27 -5.07 0.31
C PRO A 91 -24.10 -6.38 -0.45
N LYS A 92 -23.35 -6.36 -1.55
CA LYS A 92 -23.10 -7.54 -2.39
C LYS A 92 -21.68 -8.05 -2.25
N PHE A 93 -21.18 -8.07 -1.03
CA PHE A 93 -19.84 -8.55 -0.75
C PHE A 93 -19.68 -10.02 -1.12
N GLU A 94 -18.69 -10.31 -1.97
CA GLU A 94 -18.36 -11.66 -2.44
C GLU A 94 -16.95 -12.02 -1.96
N PRO A 95 -16.82 -12.74 -0.82
CA PRO A 95 -15.53 -13.01 -0.20
C PRO A 95 -14.54 -13.74 -1.11
N GLU A 96 -15.02 -14.71 -1.89
CA GLU A 96 -14.15 -15.50 -2.76
C GLU A 96 -13.54 -14.65 -3.87
N GLN A 97 -14.32 -13.75 -4.43
CA GLN A 97 -13.85 -12.86 -5.49
C GLN A 97 -12.84 -11.85 -4.97
N VAL A 98 -13.10 -11.28 -3.79
CA VAL A 98 -12.16 -10.38 -3.14
C VAL A 98 -10.85 -11.10 -2.83
N PHE A 99 -10.93 -12.33 -2.34
CA PHE A 99 -9.75 -13.13 -2.05
C PHE A 99 -8.93 -13.46 -3.30
N GLU A 100 -9.59 -13.79 -4.40
CA GLU A 100 -8.89 -14.04 -5.66
C GLU A 100 -8.18 -12.77 -6.17
N THR A 101 -8.85 -11.63 -6.12
CA THR A 101 -8.24 -10.35 -6.49
C THR A 101 -7.02 -10.05 -5.63
N TYR A 102 -7.14 -10.29 -4.33
CA TYR A 102 -6.06 -10.09 -3.37
C TYR A 102 -4.86 -11.00 -3.68
N LYS A 103 -5.11 -12.30 -3.90
CA LYS A 103 -4.05 -13.26 -4.22
C LYS A 103 -3.31 -12.87 -5.51
N ASN A 104 -4.06 -12.49 -6.53
CA ASN A 104 -3.46 -12.10 -7.81
C ASN A 104 -2.60 -10.85 -7.67
N ALA A 105 -3.05 -9.87 -6.87
CA ALA A 105 -2.27 -8.67 -6.59
C ALA A 105 -0.96 -9.00 -5.86
N VAL A 106 -1.03 -9.85 -4.84
CA VAL A 106 0.16 -10.30 -4.11
C VAL A 106 1.15 -10.97 -5.04
N ALA A 107 0.68 -11.87 -5.91
CA ALA A 107 1.54 -12.55 -6.87
C ALA A 107 2.23 -11.57 -7.82
N GLN A 108 1.52 -10.58 -8.33
CA GLN A 108 2.10 -9.57 -9.20
C GLN A 108 3.20 -8.77 -8.50
N ILE A 109 2.98 -8.39 -7.24
CA ILE A 109 3.99 -7.66 -6.47
C ILE A 109 5.23 -8.52 -6.24
N LEU A 110 5.05 -9.76 -5.81
CA LEU A 110 6.16 -10.67 -5.54
C LEU A 110 6.98 -10.97 -6.79
N ASP A 111 6.34 -11.05 -7.94
CA ASP A 111 7.02 -11.29 -9.22
C ASP A 111 8.00 -10.16 -9.58
N THR A 112 7.83 -8.97 -9.03
CA THR A 112 8.76 -7.85 -9.27
C THR A 112 10.06 -7.98 -8.49
N GLY A 113 10.13 -8.87 -7.50
CA GLY A 113 11.24 -8.97 -6.57
C GLY A 113 11.14 -8.05 -5.37
N ALA A 114 10.11 -7.22 -5.28
CA ALA A 114 9.90 -6.34 -4.14
C ALA A 114 9.64 -7.12 -2.86
N LYS A 115 9.99 -6.53 -1.73
CA LYS A 115 9.62 -7.05 -0.41
C LYS A 115 8.21 -6.57 -0.11
N LEU A 116 7.36 -7.48 0.34
CA LEU A 116 5.95 -7.19 0.58
C LEU A 116 5.62 -7.36 2.05
N LEU A 117 4.98 -6.34 2.62
CA LEU A 117 4.45 -6.37 3.98
C LEU A 117 2.92 -6.29 3.91
N LEU A 118 2.26 -7.29 4.47
CA LEU A 118 0.81 -7.36 4.55
C LEU A 118 0.36 -7.19 5.99
N PHE A 119 -0.85 -6.68 6.15
CA PHE A 119 -1.44 -6.45 7.47
C PHE A 119 -2.63 -7.39 7.67
N THR A 120 -2.75 -7.94 8.88
CA THR A 120 -3.94 -8.68 9.27
C THR A 120 -4.90 -7.73 9.98
N VAL A 121 -6.19 -7.91 9.74
CA VAL A 121 -7.22 -7.17 10.46
C VAL A 121 -7.49 -7.92 11.75
N ARG A 122 -7.43 -7.19 12.87
CA ARG A 122 -7.72 -7.78 14.17
C ARG A 122 -9.22 -8.02 14.30
N GLU A 123 -9.60 -9.21 14.70
CA GLU A 123 -10.98 -9.48 15.10
C GLU A 123 -11.31 -8.73 16.39
N VAL A 124 -12.47 -8.15 16.40
CA VAL A 124 -12.95 -7.37 17.55
C VAL A 124 -13.91 -8.23 18.38
#